data_6c09f3f1057977b050b8d70ced498ff0
#
_entry.id   6c09f3f1057977b050b8d70ced498ff0
#
_cell.length_a   1.000
_cell.length_b   1.000
_cell.length_c   1.000
_cell.angle_alpha   90.00
_cell.angle_beta   90.00
_cell.angle_gamma   90.00
#
_symmetry.space_group_name_H-M   'P 1'
#
loop_
_entity.id
_entity.type
_entity.pdbx_description
1 polymer ?
#
loop_
_entity_poly.entity_id
_entity_poly.type
_entity_poly.pdbx_seq_one_letter_code
_entity_poly.pdbx_strand_id
1 'polypeptide(L)'
;MVDYPAECGNPSAGTAAFTNQVIVNDIVSPGDSGSLIVDAATAQPLALVSASSADGLFSTGNPAGDILAALTATTGSTFTFVGGAQHPVSCLPSSQSSIQSPSRGQQSANPPAMPPLAREEVINAIAVQSRHEVEIMRNSSVIGVAVGRSQGDSKRAALLVFVERGRSLPPLPTRIEGVAVQVILTGRFSSGAIQGKQRSVCGRISSGRNN
;
A
#
# COMPACT_ATOMS: atom_id res chain seq x y z
N MET A 1 2.02 -0.46 9.83
CA MET A 1 1.58 -1.48 10.80
C MET A 1 0.34 -2.15 10.24
N VAL A 2 0.26 -3.46 10.20
CA VAL A 2 -0.86 -4.21 9.60
C VAL A 2 -1.44 -5.15 10.65
N ASP A 3 -2.77 -5.17 10.79
CA ASP A 3 -3.46 -6.08 11.70
C ASP A 3 -3.68 -7.44 11.03
N TYR A 4 -3.35 -8.51 11.75
CA TYR A 4 -3.65 -9.88 11.32
C TYR A 4 -4.93 -10.35 12.01
N PRO A 5 -5.91 -10.88 11.27
CA PRO A 5 -7.08 -11.49 11.88
C PRO A 5 -6.70 -12.74 12.68
N ALA A 6 -7.31 -12.90 13.85
CA ALA A 6 -7.09 -14.03 14.76
C ALA A 6 -7.50 -15.40 14.18
N GLU A 7 -8.10 -15.45 13.01
CA GLU A 7 -8.88 -16.58 12.52
C GLU A 7 -8.06 -17.70 11.86
N CYS A 8 -6.82 -17.47 11.47
CA CYS A 8 -6.00 -18.49 10.82
C CYS A 8 -5.08 -19.24 11.81
N GLY A 9 -5.60 -19.60 12.97
CA GLY A 9 -4.86 -20.39 13.99
C GLY A 9 -3.96 -19.55 14.88
N ASN A 10 -4.03 -18.23 14.80
CA ASN A 10 -3.38 -17.33 15.75
C ASN A 10 -4.42 -16.89 16.79
N PRO A 11 -4.28 -17.25 18.09
CA PRO A 11 -5.28 -16.96 19.10
C PRO A 11 -5.39 -15.47 19.50
N SER A 12 -4.54 -14.63 18.98
CA SER A 12 -4.56 -13.18 19.23
C SER A 12 -4.41 -12.43 17.94
N ALA A 13 -5.30 -11.46 17.70
CA ALA A 13 -5.06 -10.44 16.68
C ALA A 13 -3.72 -9.76 16.94
N GLY A 14 -2.82 -9.87 16.00
CA GLY A 14 -1.48 -9.29 16.09
C GLY A 14 -1.34 -8.07 15.19
N THR A 15 -0.42 -7.21 15.53
CA THR A 15 0.00 -6.10 14.67
C THR A 15 1.45 -6.34 14.24
N ALA A 16 1.74 -6.25 12.96
CA ALA A 16 3.10 -6.34 12.44
C ALA A 16 3.51 -5.03 11.78
N ALA A 17 4.78 -4.70 11.87
CA ALA A 17 5.39 -3.62 11.11
C ALA A 17 5.91 -4.16 9.77
N PHE A 18 5.53 -3.49 8.68
CA PHE A 18 6.07 -3.74 7.36
C PHE A 18 6.90 -2.54 6.95
N THR A 19 8.10 -2.81 6.49
CA THR A 19 9.01 -1.80 5.94
C THR A 19 8.97 -1.83 4.42
N ASN A 20 9.46 -0.76 3.80
CA ASN A 20 9.62 -0.66 2.35
C ASN A 20 8.34 -1.00 1.56
N GLN A 21 7.20 -0.42 1.96
CA GLN A 21 5.93 -0.61 1.27
C GLN A 21 5.67 0.51 0.26
N VAL A 22 5.10 0.17 -0.88
CA VAL A 22 4.51 1.15 -1.80
C VAL A 22 3.12 1.49 -1.28
N ILE A 23 2.84 2.79 -1.10
CA ILE A 23 1.52 3.29 -0.71
C ILE A 23 0.94 4.06 -1.88
N VAL A 24 -0.28 3.71 -2.25
CA VAL A 24 -1.04 4.36 -3.33
C VAL A 24 -2.41 4.78 -2.81
N ASN A 25 -3.09 5.68 -3.53
CA ASN A 25 -4.50 5.94 -3.28
C ASN A 25 -5.28 4.64 -3.42
N ASP A 26 -6.45 4.53 -2.76
CA ASP A 26 -7.25 3.32 -2.81
C ASP A 26 -7.69 3.00 -4.25
N ILE A 27 -7.11 1.94 -4.80
CA ILE A 27 -7.35 1.44 -6.15
C ILE A 27 -7.76 -0.02 -6.15
N VAL A 28 -7.92 -0.62 -4.96
CA VAL A 28 -8.15 -2.06 -4.81
C VAL A 28 -9.50 -2.33 -4.16
N SER A 29 -10.00 -3.52 -4.40
CA SER A 29 -11.21 -4.07 -3.79
C SER A 29 -10.89 -5.33 -3.02
N PRO A 30 -11.76 -5.75 -2.06
CA PRO A 30 -11.60 -7.04 -1.40
C PRO A 30 -11.52 -8.19 -2.42
N GLY A 31 -10.46 -8.97 -2.32
CA GLY A 31 -10.14 -10.03 -3.28
C GLY A 31 -8.93 -9.72 -4.19
N ASP A 32 -8.50 -8.46 -4.25
CA ASP A 32 -7.37 -8.05 -5.08
C ASP A 32 -6.00 -8.29 -4.41
N SER A 33 -5.97 -8.90 -3.22
CA SER A 33 -4.72 -9.26 -2.54
C SER A 33 -3.83 -10.11 -3.45
N GLY A 34 -2.58 -9.70 -3.63
CA GLY A 34 -1.63 -10.31 -4.56
C GLY A 34 -1.74 -9.83 -6.00
N SER A 35 -2.71 -8.99 -6.34
CA SER A 35 -2.78 -8.35 -7.65
C SER A 35 -1.61 -7.39 -7.88
N LEU A 36 -1.23 -7.21 -9.13
CA LEU A 36 -0.11 -6.39 -9.52
C LEU A 36 -0.51 -4.92 -9.65
N ILE A 37 0.18 -4.04 -8.92
CA ILE A 37 0.14 -2.60 -9.13
C ILE A 37 1.16 -2.29 -10.22
N VAL A 38 0.73 -1.59 -11.26
CA VAL A 38 1.59 -1.19 -12.38
C VAL A 38 1.62 0.32 -12.55
N ASP A 39 2.70 0.82 -13.12
CA ASP A 39 2.79 2.21 -13.56
C ASP A 39 1.85 2.47 -14.74
N ALA A 40 1.04 3.50 -14.66
CA ALA A 40 -0.01 3.79 -15.65
C ALA A 40 0.55 4.19 -17.02
N ALA A 41 1.75 4.78 -17.07
CA ALA A 41 2.36 5.23 -18.32
C ALA A 41 3.13 4.13 -19.04
N THR A 42 3.64 3.15 -18.30
CA THR A 42 4.56 2.15 -18.83
C THR A 42 4.07 0.71 -18.70
N ALA A 43 2.99 0.47 -17.93
CA ALA A 43 2.50 -0.84 -17.53
C ALA A 43 3.55 -1.71 -16.81
N GLN A 44 4.63 -1.10 -16.29
CA GLN A 44 5.67 -1.83 -15.59
C GLN A 44 5.26 -2.14 -14.15
N PRO A 45 5.64 -3.32 -13.63
CA PRO A 45 5.33 -3.74 -12.27
C PRO A 45 5.95 -2.81 -11.21
N LEU A 46 5.13 -2.35 -10.28
CA LEU A 46 5.57 -1.55 -9.13
C LEU A 46 5.49 -2.34 -7.82
N ALA A 47 4.38 -3.01 -7.55
CA ALA A 47 4.17 -3.71 -6.30
C ALA A 47 3.09 -4.80 -6.42
N LEU A 48 3.02 -5.72 -5.46
CA LEU A 48 1.88 -6.60 -5.24
C LEU A 48 1.05 -6.10 -4.06
N VAL A 49 -0.25 -5.99 -4.25
CA VAL A 49 -1.21 -5.54 -3.23
C VAL A 49 -1.10 -6.41 -1.98
N SER A 50 -0.95 -5.79 -0.80
CA SER A 50 -0.84 -6.49 0.49
C SER A 50 -1.93 -6.11 1.48
N ALA A 51 -2.32 -4.83 1.55
CA ALA A 51 -3.32 -4.36 2.51
C ALA A 51 -3.98 -3.06 2.02
N SER A 52 -5.07 -2.67 2.70
CA SER A 52 -5.70 -1.37 2.52
C SER A 52 -6.06 -0.72 3.86
N SER A 53 -6.22 0.60 3.86
CA SER A 53 -6.68 1.32 5.04
C SER A 53 -8.17 1.08 5.26
N ALA A 54 -8.59 0.99 6.52
CA ALA A 54 -9.98 0.70 6.90
C ALA A 54 -10.99 1.76 6.42
N ASP A 55 -10.52 2.97 6.14
CA ASP A 55 -11.33 4.06 5.58
C ASP A 55 -11.34 4.09 4.04
N GLY A 56 -10.64 3.17 3.39
CA GLY A 56 -10.57 3.05 1.94
C GLY A 56 -9.90 4.24 1.25
N LEU A 57 -8.95 4.90 1.90
CA LEU A 57 -8.22 6.02 1.28
C LEU A 57 -6.91 5.59 0.63
N PHE A 58 -6.30 4.53 1.16
CA PHE A 58 -4.98 4.06 0.73
C PHE A 58 -4.93 2.55 0.61
N SER A 59 -4.09 2.09 -0.31
CA SER A 59 -3.69 0.70 -0.46
C SER A 59 -2.18 0.59 -0.35
N THR A 60 -1.70 -0.56 0.13
CA THR A 60 -0.26 -0.84 0.24
C THR A 60 0.10 -2.06 -0.58
N GLY A 61 1.35 -2.12 -1.01
CA GLY A 61 1.88 -3.27 -1.72
C GLY A 61 3.37 -3.48 -1.46
N ASN A 62 3.79 -4.72 -1.54
CA ASN A 62 5.19 -5.08 -1.47
C ASN A 62 5.87 -4.72 -2.80
N PRO A 63 7.02 -3.99 -2.80
CA PRO A 63 7.71 -3.62 -4.04
C PRO A 63 8.03 -4.84 -4.90
N ALA A 64 7.76 -4.73 -6.19
CA ALA A 64 7.97 -5.83 -7.14
C ALA A 64 9.42 -6.32 -7.17
N GLY A 65 10.38 -5.39 -7.08
CA GLY A 65 11.80 -5.74 -7.05
C GLY A 65 12.20 -6.55 -5.81
N ASP A 66 11.66 -6.20 -4.64
CA ASP A 66 11.95 -6.91 -3.39
C ASP A 66 11.40 -8.34 -3.41
N ILE A 67 10.22 -8.52 -4.00
CA ILE A 67 9.62 -9.84 -4.16
C ILE A 67 10.49 -10.72 -5.05
N LEU A 68 10.94 -10.19 -6.20
CA LEU A 68 11.83 -10.94 -7.08
C LEU A 68 13.16 -11.27 -6.42
N ALA A 69 13.72 -10.33 -5.66
CA ALA A 69 14.95 -10.56 -4.90
C ALA A 69 14.78 -11.65 -3.83
N ALA A 70 13.68 -11.61 -3.07
CA ALA A 70 13.36 -12.61 -2.06
C ALA A 70 13.16 -14.01 -2.67
N LEU A 71 12.43 -14.11 -3.79
CA LEU A 71 12.25 -15.37 -4.51
C LEU A 71 13.58 -15.91 -5.02
N THR A 72 14.42 -15.06 -5.60
CA THR A 72 15.76 -15.44 -6.06
C THR A 72 16.64 -15.94 -4.93
N ALA A 73 16.63 -15.24 -3.80
CA ALA A 73 17.40 -15.65 -2.61
C ALA A 73 16.94 -16.99 -2.02
N THR A 74 15.62 -17.25 -2.06
CA THR A 74 15.05 -18.47 -1.48
C THR A 74 15.25 -19.70 -2.37
N THR A 75 15.17 -19.52 -3.70
CA THR A 75 15.16 -20.65 -4.64
C THR A 75 16.47 -20.84 -5.39
N GLY A 76 17.35 -19.84 -5.39
CA GLY A 76 18.56 -19.81 -6.22
C GLY A 76 18.32 -19.58 -7.71
N SER A 77 17.06 -19.35 -8.11
CA SER A 77 16.68 -19.12 -9.51
C SER A 77 16.34 -17.65 -9.75
N THR A 78 16.69 -17.11 -10.91
CA THR A 78 16.33 -15.74 -11.29
C THR A 78 14.86 -15.69 -11.72
N PHE A 79 14.11 -14.74 -11.17
CA PHE A 79 12.71 -14.49 -11.50
C PHE A 79 12.55 -13.15 -12.20
N THR A 80 11.65 -13.09 -13.17
CA THR A 80 11.24 -11.86 -13.82
C THR A 80 9.71 -11.86 -13.98
N PHE A 81 9.11 -10.68 -14.02
CA PHE A 81 7.72 -10.58 -14.44
C PHE A 81 7.62 -10.85 -15.94
N VAL A 82 6.66 -11.68 -16.32
CA VAL A 82 6.31 -11.86 -17.74
C VAL A 82 5.51 -10.63 -18.16
N GLY A 83 6.02 -9.89 -19.13
CA GLY A 83 5.37 -8.68 -19.62
C GLY A 83 5.90 -8.28 -21.00
N GLY A 84 5.15 -7.44 -21.67
CA GLY A 84 5.53 -6.88 -22.96
C GLY A 84 6.43 -5.65 -22.87
N ALA A 85 6.65 -5.00 -24.00
CA ALA A 85 7.28 -3.68 -24.06
C ALA A 85 6.45 -2.66 -23.24
N GLN A 86 7.11 -1.57 -22.82
CA GLN A 86 6.43 -0.49 -22.13
C GLN A 86 5.31 0.10 -22.99
N HIS A 87 4.16 0.28 -22.41
CA HIS A 87 3.00 0.90 -23.04
C HIS A 87 2.10 1.57 -21.99
N PRO A 88 1.34 2.63 -22.33
CA PRO A 88 0.35 3.19 -21.42
C PRO A 88 -0.76 2.17 -21.08
N VAL A 89 -1.20 2.17 -19.84
CA VAL A 89 -2.37 1.37 -19.43
C VAL A 89 -3.62 1.99 -20.01
N SER A 90 -4.39 1.19 -20.72
CA SER A 90 -5.69 1.56 -21.29
C SER A 90 -6.79 0.91 -20.46
N CYS A 91 -7.57 1.68 -19.70
CA CYS A 91 -8.77 1.15 -19.08
C CYS A 91 -9.85 0.95 -20.13
N LEU A 92 -10.46 -0.25 -20.20
CA LEU A 92 -11.62 -0.46 -21.05
C LEU A 92 -12.76 0.48 -20.60
N PRO A 93 -13.44 1.16 -21.53
CA PRO A 93 -14.60 1.95 -21.16
C PRO A 93 -15.65 1.07 -20.49
N SER A 94 -16.25 1.56 -19.41
CA SER A 94 -17.15 0.83 -18.49
C SER A 94 -18.44 0.28 -19.11
N SER A 95 -18.59 0.31 -20.43
CA SER A 95 -19.81 -0.11 -21.17
C SER A 95 -20.01 -1.63 -21.28
N GLN A 96 -19.13 -2.48 -20.72
CA GLN A 96 -19.29 -3.94 -20.78
C GLN A 96 -19.35 -4.63 -19.41
N SER A 97 -19.37 -3.91 -18.30
CA SER A 97 -19.61 -4.52 -16.99
C SER A 97 -21.09 -4.51 -16.66
N SER A 98 -21.84 -5.49 -17.16
CA SER A 98 -23.22 -5.78 -16.75
C SER A 98 -23.32 -6.44 -15.36
N ILE A 99 -22.29 -6.34 -14.54
CA ILE A 99 -22.36 -6.70 -13.11
C ILE A 99 -22.50 -5.39 -12.36
N GLN A 100 -23.75 -5.07 -11.99
CA GLN A 100 -24.09 -3.94 -11.15
C GLN A 100 -23.45 -4.10 -9.77
N SER A 101 -22.25 -3.56 -9.60
CA SER A 101 -21.75 -3.19 -8.27
C SER A 101 -22.34 -1.82 -7.90
N PRO A 102 -22.80 -1.61 -6.65
CA PRO A 102 -23.38 -0.33 -6.26
C PRO A 102 -22.37 0.80 -6.47
N SER A 103 -22.83 1.79 -7.18
CA SER A 103 -22.17 2.99 -7.62
C SER A 103 -21.20 3.59 -6.59
N ARG A 104 -19.90 3.35 -6.75
CA ARG A 104 -18.86 4.30 -6.37
C ARG A 104 -18.71 5.29 -7.54
N GLY A 105 -18.74 6.58 -7.18
CA GLY A 105 -18.82 7.68 -8.14
C GLY A 105 -17.83 7.54 -9.30
N GLN A 106 -18.30 7.97 -10.45
CA GLN A 106 -17.56 8.07 -11.71
C GLN A 106 -16.14 8.58 -11.45
N GLN A 107 -15.16 7.72 -11.61
CA GLN A 107 -13.79 8.17 -11.74
C GLN A 107 -13.69 8.93 -13.06
N SER A 108 -13.71 10.25 -12.93
CA SER A 108 -13.37 11.18 -13.98
C SER A 108 -12.07 10.80 -14.66
N ALA A 109 -11.97 11.11 -15.95
CA ALA A 109 -10.78 11.02 -16.77
C ALA A 109 -9.49 11.19 -15.95
N ASN A 110 -8.53 10.30 -16.16
CA ASN A 110 -7.22 10.31 -15.48
C ASN A 110 -6.75 11.76 -15.30
N PRO A 111 -6.49 12.19 -14.05
CA PRO A 111 -5.92 13.51 -13.84
C PRO A 111 -4.60 13.61 -14.65
N PRO A 112 -4.28 14.78 -15.19
CA PRO A 112 -3.06 14.96 -15.98
C PRO A 112 -1.88 14.44 -15.17
N ALA A 113 -1.06 13.57 -15.78
CA ALA A 113 0.08 12.96 -15.11
C ALA A 113 1.00 14.07 -14.56
N MET A 114 1.13 14.13 -13.25
CA MET A 114 2.05 15.07 -12.63
C MET A 114 3.50 14.68 -13.00
N PRO A 115 4.37 15.64 -13.31
CA PRO A 115 5.76 15.34 -13.61
C PRO A 115 6.40 14.59 -12.43
N PRO A 116 7.29 13.62 -12.68
CA PRO A 116 7.95 12.87 -11.62
C PRO A 116 8.76 13.81 -10.72
N LEU A 117 8.91 13.43 -9.44
CA LEU A 117 9.83 14.13 -8.54
C LEU A 117 11.27 13.95 -9.02
N ALA A 118 12.11 14.95 -8.81
CA ALA A 118 13.54 14.81 -9.05
C ALA A 118 14.08 13.65 -8.19
N ARG A 119 14.91 12.79 -8.78
CA ARG A 119 15.46 11.62 -8.11
C ARG A 119 16.21 11.97 -6.82
N GLU A 120 16.95 13.08 -6.83
CA GLU A 120 17.69 13.57 -5.67
C GLU A 120 16.80 13.95 -4.50
N GLU A 121 15.65 14.58 -4.77
CA GLU A 121 14.63 14.91 -3.77
C GLU A 121 14.10 13.64 -3.08
N VAL A 122 13.81 12.61 -3.86
CA VAL A 122 13.32 11.33 -3.34
C VAL A 122 14.40 10.62 -2.53
N ILE A 123 15.63 10.54 -3.02
CA ILE A 123 16.75 9.91 -2.31
C ILE A 123 17.02 10.62 -0.98
N ASN A 124 17.05 11.97 -0.98
CA ASN A 124 17.23 12.74 0.25
C ASN A 124 16.11 12.47 1.25
N ALA A 125 14.86 12.48 0.82
CA ALA A 125 13.72 12.23 1.69
C ALA A 125 13.72 10.80 2.26
N ILE A 126 14.10 9.79 1.47
CA ILE A 126 14.29 8.41 1.96
C ILE A 126 15.40 8.33 3.01
N ALA A 127 16.53 9.01 2.80
CA ALA A 127 17.62 9.04 3.76
C ALA A 127 17.19 9.69 5.08
N VAL A 128 16.39 10.75 5.03
CA VAL A 128 15.82 11.40 6.22
C VAL A 128 14.81 10.47 6.90
N GLN A 129 13.92 9.84 6.14
CA GLN A 129 12.98 8.83 6.68
C GLN A 129 13.73 7.76 7.46
N SER A 130 14.73 7.14 6.86
CA SER A 130 15.49 6.03 7.47
C SER A 130 16.14 6.40 8.80
N ARG A 131 16.55 7.65 8.97
CA ARG A 131 17.15 8.12 10.24
C ARG A 131 16.12 8.39 11.33
N HIS A 132 14.91 8.82 10.97
CA HIS A 132 13.91 9.33 11.92
C HIS A 132 12.68 8.43 12.07
N GLU A 133 12.50 7.42 11.20
CA GLU A 133 11.31 6.56 11.19
C GLU A 133 11.06 5.90 12.55
N VAL A 134 12.08 5.34 13.16
CA VAL A 134 11.96 4.66 14.47
C VAL A 134 11.48 5.61 15.55
N GLU A 135 11.97 6.84 15.56
CA GLU A 135 11.56 7.85 16.54
C GLU A 135 10.11 8.30 16.30
N ILE A 136 9.74 8.58 15.05
CA ILE A 136 8.39 8.98 14.69
C ILE A 136 7.38 7.86 15.02
N MET A 137 7.73 6.61 14.73
CA MET A 137 6.90 5.45 15.00
C MET A 137 6.74 5.08 16.48
N ARG A 138 7.53 5.66 17.39
CA ARG A 138 7.32 5.49 18.84
C ARG A 138 6.01 6.06 19.33
N ASN A 139 5.44 7.04 18.63
CA ASN A 139 4.14 7.56 18.96
C ASN A 139 3.05 6.58 18.57
N SER A 140 2.25 6.12 19.53
CA SER A 140 1.22 5.08 19.34
C SER A 140 0.07 5.48 18.41
N SER A 141 -0.08 6.76 18.08
CA SER A 141 -1.05 7.23 17.09
C SER A 141 -0.51 7.17 15.66
N VAL A 142 0.81 7.03 15.48
CA VAL A 142 1.43 6.88 14.15
C VAL A 142 1.36 5.41 13.72
N ILE A 143 0.82 5.19 12.55
CA ILE A 143 0.65 3.86 11.95
C ILE A 143 1.51 3.64 10.71
N GLY A 144 2.25 4.64 10.27
CA GLY A 144 3.18 4.53 9.16
C GLY A 144 3.91 5.83 8.85
N VAL A 145 5.06 5.68 8.20
CA VAL A 145 5.85 6.79 7.65
C VAL A 145 6.22 6.43 6.22
N ALA A 146 6.07 7.36 5.30
CA ALA A 146 6.44 7.16 3.90
C ALA A 146 7.07 8.43 3.30
N VAL A 147 7.72 8.27 2.16
CA VAL A 147 8.12 9.38 1.30
C VAL A 147 7.10 9.55 0.20
N GLY A 148 6.64 10.75 0.00
CA GLY A 148 5.70 11.08 -1.06
C GLY A 148 5.88 12.49 -1.56
N ARG A 149 4.96 12.93 -2.40
CA ARG A 149 4.93 14.30 -2.93
C ARG A 149 4.39 15.26 -1.88
N SER A 150 5.04 16.40 -1.71
CA SER A 150 4.53 17.45 -0.85
C SER A 150 3.24 18.06 -1.39
N GLN A 151 2.24 18.24 -0.52
CA GLN A 151 0.98 18.91 -0.87
C GLN A 151 1.17 20.42 -1.09
N GLY A 152 2.14 21.02 -0.38
CA GLY A 152 2.45 22.45 -0.51
C GLY A 152 3.31 22.82 -1.71
N ASP A 153 4.11 21.88 -2.19
CA ASP A 153 4.96 22.04 -3.38
C ASP A 153 5.09 20.71 -4.12
N SER A 154 4.36 20.60 -5.22
CA SER A 154 4.32 19.37 -6.01
C SER A 154 5.65 18.96 -6.66
N LYS A 155 6.67 19.80 -6.62
CA LYS A 155 8.03 19.49 -7.09
C LYS A 155 8.97 18.96 -6.00
N ARG A 156 8.51 18.96 -4.74
CA ARG A 156 9.30 18.55 -3.58
C ARG A 156 8.78 17.25 -2.98
N ALA A 157 9.70 16.46 -2.46
CA ALA A 157 9.37 15.31 -1.63
C ALA A 157 9.04 15.75 -0.18
N ALA A 158 8.23 14.96 0.51
CA ALA A 158 7.88 15.15 1.92
C ALA A 158 7.86 13.80 2.65
N LEU A 159 8.05 13.83 3.97
CA LEU A 159 7.70 12.71 4.84
C LEU A 159 6.19 12.77 5.11
N LEU A 160 5.51 11.71 4.74
CA LEU A 160 4.09 11.51 5.01
C LEU A 160 3.96 10.64 6.25
N VAL A 161 3.43 11.21 7.33
CA VAL A 161 3.22 10.50 8.60
C VAL A 161 1.75 10.13 8.70
N PHE A 162 1.46 8.85 8.61
CA PHE A 162 0.11 8.33 8.72
C PHE A 162 -0.29 8.18 10.17
N VAL A 163 -1.36 8.86 10.55
CA VAL A 163 -1.90 8.87 11.92
C VAL A 163 -3.28 8.24 11.90
N GLU A 164 -3.52 7.34 12.86
CA GLU A 164 -4.81 6.68 12.99
C GLU A 164 -5.91 7.70 13.29
N ARG A 165 -6.95 7.70 12.48
CA ARG A 165 -8.11 8.60 12.65
C ARG A 165 -8.76 8.39 14.01
N GLY A 166 -9.07 9.50 14.70
CA GLY A 166 -9.63 9.46 16.05
C GLY A 166 -8.58 9.41 17.16
N ARG A 167 -7.30 9.36 16.83
CA ARG A 167 -6.20 9.53 17.79
C ARG A 167 -5.73 10.98 17.86
N SER A 168 -5.09 11.33 18.97
CA SER A 168 -4.43 12.64 19.10
C SER A 168 -3.27 12.77 18.12
N LEU A 169 -3.12 13.97 17.55
CA LEU A 169 -2.00 14.26 16.67
C LEU A 169 -0.69 14.25 17.47
N PRO A 170 0.37 13.58 16.97
CA PRO A 170 1.68 13.64 17.59
C PRO A 170 2.29 15.04 17.44
N PRO A 171 3.09 15.50 18.39
CA PRO A 171 3.85 16.74 18.27
C PRO A 171 5.01 16.53 17.30
N LEU A 172 4.75 16.72 16.01
CA LEU A 172 5.76 16.58 14.95
C LEU A 172 6.24 17.94 14.47
N PRO A 173 7.52 18.10 14.18
CA PRO A 173 8.01 19.31 13.53
C PRO A 173 7.46 19.39 12.10
N THR A 174 7.31 20.60 11.58
CA THR A 174 6.85 20.81 10.19
C THR A 174 7.92 20.43 9.15
N ARG A 175 9.17 20.30 9.58
CA ARG A 175 10.32 19.87 8.77
C ARG A 175 11.29 19.07 9.61
N ILE A 176 11.91 18.07 8.97
CA ILE A 176 13.04 17.30 9.52
C ILE A 176 14.16 17.36 8.48
N GLU A 177 15.32 17.85 8.86
CA GLU A 177 16.49 18.03 7.98
C GLU A 177 16.15 18.70 6.62
N GLY A 178 15.26 19.70 6.66
CA GLY A 178 14.82 20.43 5.47
C GLY A 178 13.70 19.76 4.66
N VAL A 179 13.40 18.49 4.91
CA VAL A 179 12.28 17.79 4.28
C VAL A 179 10.99 18.12 5.02
N ALA A 180 9.94 18.49 4.29
CA ALA A 180 8.63 18.79 4.87
C ALA A 180 8.02 17.53 5.51
N VAL A 181 7.34 17.72 6.66
CA VAL A 181 6.58 16.67 7.33
C VAL A 181 5.10 16.98 7.18
N GLN A 182 4.32 16.00 6.72
CA GLN A 182 2.88 16.13 6.51
C GLN A 182 2.15 15.00 7.21
N VAL A 183 1.16 15.33 8.02
CA VAL A 183 0.33 14.36 8.71
C VAL A 183 -0.86 14.00 7.82
N ILE A 184 -1.05 12.70 7.62
CA ILE A 184 -2.16 12.11 6.87
C ILE A 184 -3.04 11.32 7.83
N LEU A 185 -4.29 11.77 8.00
CA LEU A 185 -5.26 11.04 8.81
C LEU A 185 -5.89 9.92 7.99
N THR A 186 -5.74 8.68 8.46
CA THR A 186 -6.27 7.50 7.76
C THR A 186 -6.77 6.46 8.74
N GLY A 187 -7.52 5.47 8.25
CA GLY A 187 -7.83 4.27 8.99
C GLY A 187 -6.62 3.35 9.12
N ARG A 188 -6.66 2.42 10.07
CA ARG A 188 -5.61 1.42 10.25
C ARG A 188 -5.51 0.55 8.99
N PHE A 189 -4.29 0.19 8.59
CA PHE A 189 -4.08 -0.77 7.50
C PHE A 189 -4.34 -2.18 7.98
N SER A 190 -5.08 -2.97 7.20
CA SER A 190 -5.34 -4.38 7.49
C SER A 190 -5.23 -5.24 6.23
N SER A 191 -4.72 -6.45 6.38
CA SER A 191 -4.69 -7.46 5.33
C SER A 191 -5.86 -8.43 5.53
N GLY A 192 -6.63 -8.68 4.47
CA GLY A 192 -7.69 -9.69 4.48
C GLY A 192 -8.99 -9.31 5.19
N ALA A 193 -9.15 -8.11 5.71
CA ALA A 193 -10.37 -7.68 6.35
C ALA A 193 -11.40 -7.18 5.32
N ILE A 194 -12.30 -8.06 4.93
CA ILE A 194 -13.59 -7.65 4.37
C ILE A 194 -14.49 -7.27 5.56
N GLN A 195 -14.68 -5.99 5.81
CA GLN A 195 -15.80 -5.54 6.63
C GLN A 195 -17.10 -5.75 5.83
N GLY A 196 -17.72 -6.90 6.02
CA GLY A 196 -19.00 -7.24 5.39
C GLY A 196 -19.17 -8.74 5.29
N LYS A 197 -19.68 -9.38 6.36
CA LYS A 197 -19.90 -10.83 6.51
C LYS A 197 -18.62 -11.67 6.45
N GLN A 198 -18.10 -11.99 7.63
CA GLN A 198 -17.13 -13.06 7.86
C GLN A 198 -17.57 -14.34 7.14
N ARG A 199 -16.99 -14.61 5.99
CA ARG A 199 -16.81 -15.98 5.55
C ARG A 199 -15.41 -16.36 6.04
N SER A 200 -15.36 -17.33 6.97
CA SER A 200 -14.11 -17.92 7.40
C SER A 200 -13.37 -18.42 6.15
N VAL A 201 -12.27 -17.73 5.82
CA VAL A 201 -11.44 -18.08 4.65
C VAL A 201 -10.56 -19.29 4.94
N CYS A 202 -10.50 -19.72 6.21
CA CYS A 202 -9.82 -20.94 6.61
C CYS A 202 -10.79 -22.14 6.46
N GLY A 203 -10.94 -22.63 5.24
CA GLY A 203 -11.63 -23.88 4.99
C GLY A 203 -10.93 -25.01 5.74
N ARG A 204 -11.65 -25.63 6.68
CA ARG A 204 -11.19 -26.86 7.34
C ARG A 204 -11.00 -27.91 6.25
N ILE A 205 -9.76 -28.27 5.94
CA ILE A 205 -9.46 -29.48 5.17
C ILE A 205 -9.83 -30.65 6.09
N SER A 206 -11.06 -31.15 5.97
CA SER A 206 -11.44 -32.39 6.59
C SER A 206 -10.68 -33.51 5.84
N SER A 207 -9.65 -34.03 6.45
CA SER A 207 -9.04 -35.31 6.03
C SER A 207 -10.08 -36.41 6.23
N GLY A 208 -10.84 -36.73 5.20
CA GLY A 208 -11.64 -37.95 5.15
C GLY A 208 -10.73 -39.15 5.20
N ARG A 209 -10.63 -39.78 6.38
CA ARG A 209 -10.21 -41.18 6.46
C ARG A 209 -11.40 -41.99 6.01
N ASN A 210 -11.32 -42.57 4.86
CA ASN A 210 -12.16 -43.72 4.50
C ASN A 210 -11.56 -44.95 5.17
N ASN A 211 -12.35 -45.60 5.99
CA ASN A 211 -12.22 -46.99 6.35
C ASN A 211 -12.66 -47.87 5.20
#